data_9746d4cb00f22e1a9b5ab62b40ae7071
#
_entry.id   9746d4cb00f22e1a9b5ab62b40ae7071
#
_cell.length_a   1.000
_cell.length_b   1.000
_cell.length_c   1.000
_cell.angle_alpha   90.00
_cell.angle_beta   90.00
_cell.angle_gamma   90.00
#
_symmetry.space_group_name_H-M   'P 1'
#
loop_
_entity.id
_entity.type
_entity.pdbx_description
1 polymer ?
#
loop_
_entity_poly.entity_id
_entity_poly.type
_entity_poly.pdbx_seq_one_letter_code
_entity_poly.pdbx_strand_id
1 'polypeptide(L)'
;METVVSGIRPTGNLHLGNYFGAVKGFLQMQNEYNCLFFIADWHSLTTHPHPENIRNSVRTILAEYLACGIDPEKATIYVQSDVPEVVELYLYLNMNAGIGELMRTASFKDKARQQLHIDRVHTTEGDVEREIFNEGNK
;
A
#
# COMPACT_ATOMS: atom_id res chain seq x y z
N MET A 1 -4.43 10.79 -23.90
CA MET A 1 -5.18 10.29 -22.75
C MET A 1 -4.29 10.37 -21.55
N GLU A 2 -4.75 10.92 -20.44
CA GLU A 2 -3.96 10.95 -19.19
C GLU A 2 -3.84 9.54 -18.61
N THR A 3 -2.73 9.28 -17.91
CA THR A 3 -2.49 7.97 -17.28
C THR A 3 -2.85 8.02 -15.80
N VAL A 4 -3.64 7.06 -15.36
CA VAL A 4 -4.01 6.86 -13.96
C VAL A 4 -3.39 5.58 -13.44
N VAL A 5 -2.68 5.67 -12.31
CA VAL A 5 -2.10 4.54 -11.60
C VAL A 5 -2.76 4.41 -10.24
N SER A 6 -3.34 3.27 -9.95
CA SER A 6 -3.96 3.00 -8.65
C SER A 6 -3.98 1.51 -8.34
N GLY A 7 -4.23 1.12 -7.08
CA GLY A 7 -4.26 -0.28 -6.73
C GLY A 7 -4.84 -0.55 -5.35
N ILE A 8 -5.09 -1.84 -5.09
CA ILE A 8 -5.61 -2.34 -3.80
C ILE A 8 -4.65 -3.38 -3.24
N ARG A 9 -4.52 -3.40 -1.93
CA ARG A 9 -3.75 -4.44 -1.23
C ARG A 9 -4.54 -5.75 -1.16
N PRO A 10 -3.94 -6.89 -1.47
CA PRO A 10 -4.59 -8.21 -1.35
C PRO A 10 -4.62 -8.69 0.12
N THR A 11 -5.40 -8.02 0.95
CA THR A 11 -5.52 -8.31 2.39
C THR A 11 -6.72 -9.19 2.74
N GLY A 12 -7.22 -9.96 1.79
CA GLY A 12 -8.41 -10.79 1.87
C GLY A 12 -9.37 -10.48 0.72
N ASN A 13 -10.63 -10.91 0.83
CA ASN A 13 -11.66 -10.64 -0.17
C ASN A 13 -12.04 -9.16 -0.19
N LEU A 14 -12.47 -8.66 -1.35
CA LEU A 14 -13.04 -7.31 -1.44
C LEU A 14 -14.30 -7.21 -0.59
N HIS A 15 -14.36 -6.16 0.21
CA HIS A 15 -15.56 -5.79 0.96
C HIS A 15 -16.17 -4.51 0.38
N LEU A 16 -17.37 -4.17 0.81
CA LEU A 16 -18.07 -2.98 0.32
C LEU A 16 -17.25 -1.68 0.40
N GLY A 17 -16.39 -1.55 1.42
CA GLY A 17 -15.48 -0.41 1.55
C GLY A 17 -14.46 -0.35 0.43
N ASN A 18 -13.88 -1.48 0.00
CA ASN A 18 -12.98 -1.54 -1.15
C ASN A 18 -13.72 -1.24 -2.45
N TYR A 19 -14.93 -1.79 -2.60
CA TYR A 19 -15.75 -1.55 -3.78
C TYR A 19 -16.09 -0.07 -3.96
N PHE A 20 -16.69 0.56 -2.97
CA PHE A 20 -17.08 1.96 -3.05
C PHE A 20 -15.89 2.92 -2.96
N GLY A 21 -14.84 2.57 -2.22
CA GLY A 21 -13.66 3.41 -2.04
C GLY A 21 -12.67 3.40 -3.22
N ALA A 22 -12.68 2.33 -4.02
CA ALA A 22 -11.72 2.19 -5.12
C ALA A 22 -12.32 1.59 -6.39
N VAL A 23 -12.85 0.36 -6.36
CA VAL A 23 -13.24 -0.40 -7.56
C VAL A 23 -14.28 0.34 -8.40
N LYS A 24 -15.27 0.95 -7.76
CA LYS A 24 -16.27 1.77 -8.44
C LYS A 24 -15.64 2.92 -9.24
N GLY A 25 -14.62 3.55 -8.67
CA GLY A 25 -13.83 4.58 -9.37
C GLY A 25 -13.06 4.01 -10.56
N PHE A 26 -12.46 2.82 -10.40
CA PHE A 26 -11.75 2.13 -11.49
C PHE A 26 -12.65 1.83 -12.69
N LEU A 27 -13.88 1.38 -12.42
CA LEU A 27 -14.88 1.11 -13.46
C LEU A 27 -15.26 2.36 -14.27
N GLN A 28 -15.24 3.52 -13.66
CA GLN A 28 -15.48 4.79 -14.36
C GLN A 28 -14.25 5.20 -15.15
N MET A 29 -13.07 5.21 -14.49
CA MET A 29 -11.83 5.68 -15.07
C MET A 29 -11.36 4.86 -16.27
N GLN A 30 -11.61 3.54 -16.31
CA GLN A 30 -11.19 2.68 -17.43
C GLN A 30 -11.77 3.09 -18.80
N ASN A 31 -12.83 3.90 -18.83
CA ASN A 31 -13.44 4.40 -20.07
C ASN A 31 -12.92 5.78 -20.51
N GLU A 32 -12.22 6.49 -19.60
CA GLU A 32 -11.81 7.88 -19.80
C GLU A 32 -10.30 8.08 -19.81
N TYR A 33 -9.54 7.16 -19.17
CA TYR A 33 -8.10 7.27 -18.93
C TYR A 33 -7.34 6.03 -19.41
N ASN A 34 -6.04 6.19 -19.59
CA ASN A 34 -5.12 5.06 -19.71
C ASN A 34 -4.86 4.53 -18.30
N CYS A 35 -5.52 3.44 -17.93
CA CYS A 35 -5.52 2.92 -16.54
C CYS A 35 -4.51 1.80 -16.34
N LEU A 36 -3.72 1.94 -15.27
CA LEU A 36 -2.78 0.95 -14.76
C LEU A 36 -3.22 0.59 -13.32
N PHE A 37 -3.94 -0.52 -13.17
CA PHE A 37 -4.43 -0.96 -11.87
C PHE A 37 -3.58 -2.10 -11.34
N PHE A 38 -2.95 -1.90 -10.18
CA PHE A 38 -2.07 -2.90 -9.60
C PHE A 38 -2.65 -3.56 -8.35
N ILE A 39 -2.25 -4.81 -8.14
CA ILE A 39 -2.49 -5.53 -6.90
C ILE A 39 -1.23 -5.36 -6.05
N ALA A 40 -1.36 -4.66 -4.92
CA ALA A 40 -0.25 -4.19 -4.10
C ALA A 40 0.24 -5.26 -3.11
N ASP A 41 0.83 -6.34 -3.62
CA ASP A 41 1.31 -7.46 -2.82
C ASP A 41 2.46 -7.06 -1.87
N TRP A 42 3.47 -6.33 -2.34
CA TRP A 42 4.54 -5.83 -1.47
C TRP A 42 4.05 -4.89 -0.37
N HIS A 43 3.11 -4.00 -0.68
CA HIS A 43 2.51 -3.14 0.35
C HIS A 43 1.79 -3.93 1.44
N SER A 44 1.30 -5.13 1.13
CA SER A 44 0.65 -6.00 2.11
C SER A 44 1.60 -6.52 3.17
N LEU A 45 2.88 -6.71 2.85
CA LEU A 45 3.91 -7.16 3.79
C LEU A 45 4.09 -6.22 4.98
N THR A 46 3.70 -4.95 4.84
CA THR A 46 3.76 -3.97 5.94
C THR A 46 2.81 -4.26 7.10
N THR A 47 1.76 -5.04 6.87
CA THR A 47 0.73 -5.38 7.86
C THR A 47 0.47 -6.89 7.95
N HIS A 48 0.86 -7.66 6.94
CA HIS A 48 0.69 -9.11 6.85
C HIS A 48 2.03 -9.74 6.48
N PRO A 49 2.90 -9.97 7.48
CA PRO A 49 4.28 -10.43 7.23
C PRO A 49 4.38 -11.88 6.74
N HIS A 50 3.27 -12.62 6.68
CA HIS A 50 3.22 -14.02 6.26
C HIS A 50 2.92 -14.15 4.75
N PRO A 51 3.96 -14.35 3.90
CA PRO A 51 3.82 -14.31 2.45
C PRO A 51 3.08 -15.51 1.85
N GLU A 52 2.92 -16.62 2.58
CA GLU A 52 2.31 -17.85 2.09
C GLU A 52 0.87 -17.67 1.59
N ASN A 53 0.13 -16.72 2.14
CA ASN A 53 -1.24 -16.45 1.74
C ASN A 53 -1.37 -15.38 0.65
N ILE A 54 -0.33 -14.57 0.42
CA ILE A 54 -0.38 -13.43 -0.50
C ILE A 54 -0.69 -13.86 -1.93
N ARG A 55 -0.08 -14.94 -2.42
CA ARG A 55 -0.33 -15.45 -3.79
C ARG A 55 -1.81 -15.81 -4.03
N ASN A 56 -2.45 -16.42 -3.05
CA ASN A 56 -3.86 -16.78 -3.15
C ASN A 56 -4.71 -15.51 -3.10
N SER A 57 -4.39 -14.58 -2.21
CA SER A 57 -5.09 -13.30 -2.10
C SER A 57 -4.95 -12.46 -3.38
N VAL A 58 -3.78 -12.46 -4.04
CA VAL A 58 -3.58 -11.80 -5.35
C VAL A 58 -4.52 -12.37 -6.41
N ARG A 59 -4.61 -13.71 -6.49
CA ARG A 59 -5.52 -14.37 -7.45
C ARG A 59 -6.99 -14.06 -7.15
N THR A 60 -7.35 -14.02 -5.88
CA THR A 60 -8.71 -13.67 -5.45
C THR A 60 -9.06 -12.25 -5.85
N ILE A 61 -8.20 -11.26 -5.54
CA ILE A 61 -8.43 -9.86 -5.93
C ILE A 61 -8.51 -9.69 -7.45
N LEU A 62 -7.66 -10.39 -8.21
CA LEU A 62 -7.73 -10.36 -9.66
C LEU A 62 -9.09 -10.87 -10.17
N ALA A 63 -9.54 -12.02 -9.65
CA ALA A 63 -10.86 -12.56 -10.01
C ALA A 63 -12.00 -11.60 -9.64
N GLU A 64 -11.93 -10.97 -8.48
CA GLU A 64 -12.91 -10.00 -8.01
C GLU A 64 -12.89 -8.71 -8.84
N TYR A 65 -11.73 -8.24 -9.30
CA TYR A 65 -11.62 -7.11 -10.24
C TYR A 65 -12.40 -7.40 -11.53
N LEU A 66 -12.14 -8.57 -12.13
CA LEU A 66 -12.82 -8.99 -13.34
C LEU A 66 -14.33 -9.18 -13.12
N ALA A 67 -14.70 -9.80 -11.99
CA ALA A 67 -16.11 -10.02 -11.63
C ALA A 67 -16.87 -8.69 -11.39
N CYS A 68 -16.19 -7.66 -10.90
CA CYS A 68 -16.76 -6.31 -10.75
C CYS A 68 -16.91 -5.57 -12.08
N GLY A 69 -16.26 -6.05 -13.16
CA GLY A 69 -16.36 -5.45 -14.50
C GLY A 69 -15.16 -4.61 -14.93
N ILE A 70 -14.00 -4.75 -14.26
CA ILE A 70 -12.75 -4.17 -14.80
C ILE A 70 -12.39 -4.99 -16.04
N ASP A 71 -12.26 -4.31 -17.16
CA ASP A 71 -12.05 -4.88 -18.48
C ASP A 71 -10.56 -4.85 -18.83
N PRO A 72 -9.91 -6.02 -18.98
CA PRO A 72 -8.48 -6.09 -19.32
C PRO A 72 -8.13 -5.56 -20.73
N GLU A 73 -9.12 -5.39 -21.59
CA GLU A 73 -8.91 -4.74 -22.90
C GLU A 73 -8.86 -3.19 -22.79
N LYS A 74 -9.37 -2.63 -21.67
CA LYS A 74 -9.41 -1.19 -21.42
C LYS A 74 -8.39 -0.72 -20.40
N ALA A 75 -8.05 -1.57 -19.44
CA ALA A 75 -7.13 -1.25 -18.35
C ALA A 75 -6.07 -2.33 -18.21
N THR A 76 -4.83 -1.91 -18.01
CA THR A 76 -3.75 -2.86 -17.66
C THR A 76 -3.88 -3.23 -16.19
N ILE A 77 -4.00 -4.52 -15.91
CA ILE A 77 -3.99 -5.06 -14.54
C ILE A 77 -2.67 -5.79 -14.34
N TYR A 78 -1.96 -5.50 -13.26
CA TYR A 78 -0.69 -6.16 -12.95
C TYR A 78 -0.47 -6.35 -11.45
N VAL A 79 0.48 -7.20 -11.08
CA VAL A 79 0.90 -7.37 -9.69
C VAL A 79 2.09 -6.45 -9.45
N GLN A 80 2.13 -5.76 -8.32
CA GLN A 80 3.20 -4.81 -8.01
C GLN A 80 4.59 -5.45 -8.09
N SER A 81 4.73 -6.69 -7.66
CA SER A 81 5.99 -7.42 -7.70
C SER A 81 6.48 -7.80 -9.10
N ASP A 82 5.64 -7.66 -10.13
CA ASP A 82 6.05 -7.87 -11.51
C ASP A 82 6.83 -6.67 -12.09
N VAL A 83 6.90 -5.55 -11.33
CA VAL A 83 7.62 -4.32 -11.71
C VAL A 83 8.73 -4.04 -10.68
N PRO A 84 9.89 -4.71 -10.77
CA PRO A 84 10.97 -4.59 -9.78
C PRO A 84 11.57 -3.18 -9.70
N GLU A 85 11.45 -2.36 -10.74
CA GLU A 85 11.90 -0.97 -10.78
C GLU A 85 11.26 -0.10 -9.69
N VAL A 86 10.08 -0.47 -9.21
CA VAL A 86 9.41 0.21 -8.08
C VAL A 86 10.27 0.09 -6.80
N VAL A 87 10.87 -1.09 -6.57
CA VAL A 87 11.77 -1.32 -5.41
C VAL A 87 13.10 -0.63 -5.59
N GLU A 88 13.63 -0.61 -6.81
CA GLU A 88 14.87 0.11 -7.10
C GLU A 88 14.69 1.60 -6.82
N LEU A 89 13.62 2.20 -7.33
CA LEU A 89 13.31 3.61 -7.06
C LEU A 89 13.11 3.87 -5.56
N TYR A 90 12.39 2.98 -4.87
CA TYR A 90 12.24 3.07 -3.42
C TYR A 90 13.59 3.08 -2.71
N LEU A 91 14.52 2.20 -3.11
CA LEU A 91 15.85 2.14 -2.50
C LEU A 91 16.61 3.46 -2.66
N TYR A 92 16.63 4.04 -3.88
CA TYR A 92 17.28 5.34 -4.12
C TYR A 92 16.65 6.48 -3.31
N LEU A 93 15.32 6.52 -3.23
CA LEU A 93 14.63 7.53 -2.43
C LEU A 93 14.91 7.34 -0.93
N ASN A 94 14.94 6.09 -0.46
CA ASN A 94 15.22 5.77 0.94
C ASN A 94 16.65 6.18 1.36
N MET A 95 17.65 6.04 0.48
CA MET A 95 19.02 6.50 0.75
C MET A 95 19.11 8.02 0.97
N ASN A 96 18.18 8.79 0.44
CA ASN A 96 18.14 10.25 0.54
C ASN A 96 17.12 10.75 1.57
N ALA A 97 16.28 9.88 2.11
CA ALA A 97 15.25 10.26 3.08
C ALA A 97 15.87 10.49 4.47
N GLY A 98 15.78 11.72 4.96
CA GLY A 98 16.21 12.06 6.32
C GLY A 98 15.16 11.64 7.37
N ILE A 99 15.63 11.14 8.53
CA ILE A 99 14.73 10.76 9.63
C ILE A 99 13.80 11.92 10.06
N GLY A 100 14.29 13.16 10.03
CA GLY A 100 13.47 14.34 10.34
C GLY A 100 12.32 14.57 9.37
N GLU A 101 12.41 14.11 8.13
CA GLU A 101 11.31 14.16 7.17
C GLU A 101 10.28 13.06 7.46
N LEU A 102 10.73 11.84 7.75
CA LEU A 102 9.88 10.72 8.14
C LEU A 102 9.08 11.03 9.41
N MET A 103 9.72 11.66 10.38
CA MET A 103 9.08 12.07 11.65
C MET A 103 7.93 13.09 11.45
N ARG A 104 7.88 13.78 10.32
CA ARG A 104 6.77 14.69 9.99
C ARG A 104 5.56 13.98 9.39
N THR A 105 5.68 12.69 9.02
CA THR A 105 4.57 11.94 8.42
C THR A 105 3.77 11.18 9.48
N ALA A 106 2.44 11.35 9.49
CA ALA A 106 1.55 10.69 10.43
C ALA A 106 1.64 9.14 10.32
N SER A 107 1.71 8.61 9.10
CA SER A 107 1.80 7.18 8.86
C SER A 107 3.09 6.55 9.40
N PHE A 108 4.21 7.28 9.38
CA PHE A 108 5.46 6.82 9.98
C PHE A 108 5.33 6.73 11.50
N LYS A 109 4.83 7.79 12.13
CA LYS A 109 4.60 7.83 13.59
C LYS A 109 3.66 6.71 14.06
N ASP A 110 2.58 6.48 13.32
CA ASP A 110 1.62 5.41 13.65
C ASP A 110 2.25 4.01 13.56
N LYS A 111 3.05 3.76 12.54
CA LYS A 111 3.78 2.49 12.39
C LYS A 111 4.86 2.32 13.45
N ALA A 112 5.60 3.37 13.77
CA ALA A 112 6.59 3.35 14.85
C ALA A 112 5.94 3.04 16.19
N ARG A 113 4.79 3.64 16.52
CA ARG A 113 4.02 3.31 17.73
C ARG A 113 3.63 1.83 17.78
N GLN A 114 3.15 1.27 16.65
CA GLN A 114 2.79 -0.15 16.58
C GLN A 114 3.98 -1.07 16.81
N GLN A 115 5.13 -0.76 16.22
CA GLN A 115 6.35 -1.56 16.36
C GLN A 115 6.95 -1.50 17.78
N LEU A 116 6.93 -0.32 18.38
CA LEU A 116 7.45 -0.09 19.73
C LEU A 116 6.42 -0.42 20.83
N HIS A 117 5.25 -0.93 20.46
CA HIS A 117 4.14 -1.22 21.38
C HIS A 117 3.75 -0.03 22.30
N ILE A 118 3.88 1.19 21.77
CA ILE A 118 3.60 2.42 22.51
C ILE A 118 2.08 2.66 22.58
N ASP A 119 1.54 2.77 23.78
CA ASP A 119 0.11 3.02 23.99
C ASP A 119 -0.27 4.44 23.52
N ARG A 120 -1.30 4.54 22.69
CA ARG A 120 -1.83 5.81 22.18
C ARG A 120 -2.48 6.68 23.28
N VAL A 121 -2.94 6.07 24.35
CA VAL A 121 -3.76 6.76 25.36
C VAL A 121 -2.92 7.61 26.33
N HIS A 122 -1.67 7.22 26.56
CA HIS A 122 -0.81 7.84 27.57
C HIS A 122 0.48 8.47 27.03
N THR A 123 0.68 8.47 25.70
CA THR A 123 1.96 8.87 25.09
C THR A 123 1.78 10.08 24.18
N THR A 124 2.52 11.14 24.44
CA THR A 124 2.53 12.33 23.58
C THR A 124 3.33 12.10 22.31
N GLU A 125 3.16 12.97 21.29
CA GLU A 125 3.97 12.88 20.05
C GLU A 125 5.47 13.01 20.34
N GLY A 126 5.85 13.85 21.30
CA GLY A 126 7.24 14.03 21.71
C GLY A 126 7.85 12.80 22.38
N ASP A 127 7.05 12.01 23.10
CA ASP A 127 7.53 10.76 23.70
C ASP A 127 7.78 9.69 22.62
N VAL A 128 6.93 9.62 21.60
CA VAL A 128 7.15 8.72 20.45
C VAL A 128 8.43 9.07 19.71
N GLU A 129 8.70 10.36 19.51
CA GLU A 129 9.92 10.83 18.87
C GLU A 129 11.17 10.44 19.68
N ARG A 130 11.13 10.58 21.00
CA ARG A 130 12.22 10.14 21.90
C ARG A 130 12.46 8.64 21.84
N GLU A 131 11.42 7.82 21.86
CA GLU A 131 11.54 6.36 21.79
C GLU A 131 12.13 5.90 20.45
N ILE A 132 11.70 6.49 19.33
CA ILE A 132 12.28 6.20 18.01
C ILE A 132 13.78 6.54 18.00
N PHE A 133 14.17 7.67 18.57
CA PHE A 133 15.58 8.07 18.68
C PHE A 133 16.39 7.13 19.57
N ASN A 134 15.84 6.68 20.68
CA ASN A 134 16.53 5.80 21.62
C ASN A 134 16.74 4.40 21.05
N GLU A 135 15.74 3.85 20.35
CA GLU A 135 15.87 2.54 19.70
C GLU A 135 16.81 2.59 18.48
N GLY A 136 16.86 3.69 17.75
CA GLY A 136 17.79 3.88 16.62
C GLY A 136 19.27 4.01 17.03
N ASN A 137 19.55 4.19 18.33
CA ASN A 137 20.90 4.31 18.89
C ASN A 137 21.39 3.04 19.62
N LYS A 138 20.62 1.97 19.63
CA LYS A 138 21.01 0.65 20.14
C LYS A 138 21.53 -0.23 19.02
#